data_f53a20010c5cc6119c5803eef3229f2e
#
_entry.id   f53a20010c5cc6119c5803eef3229f2e
#
_cell.length_a   1.000
_cell.length_b   1.000
_cell.length_c   1.000
_cell.angle_alpha   90.00
_cell.angle_beta   90.00
_cell.angle_gamma   90.00
#
_symmetry.space_group_name_H-M   'P 1'
#
loop_
_entity.id
_entity.type
_entity.pdbx_description
1 polymer ?
#
loop_
_entity_poly.entity_id
_entity_poly.type
_entity_poly.pdbx_seq_one_letter_code
_entity_poly.pdbx_strand_id
1 'polypeptide(L)'
;MKKPFNNNIINKLIVINFKAMTKIMKTLSALVLLAFMVSCSTEGQKKETKKEAPKAKVEIPTYKNTTEIPENITTPDVVETSIGTLHFFDGVPTKETAELTQDFLLKARGVDAFLKGIPGASLQALRKGPAALGVDANGKVALFEKLMDSHALFLTANTSTLYIFPWVNTKEDGPVVVEVPPMMLGAFDDAWFRFVSDVGLAGPDHGKGGKYLVLPPGYDKKVPEGYFVIRPRTYATWLFMRGNISKGVDVAVKNVKDHLKVYPLSEATNPRPTEYVNMTGKYFNTIHPNTFEFYEHLNVLIQEESDEMLDDETKGLFASIGIKKGEKFNPTAREKRILTDAVAIANAAARSNNYYPTGDLKMVYFYKDIPTEWVMAYPDKNVYFNYEHGFNTDARVFFHYTYTAVTPSMATPHEGRGSDYCITFKDSDHNVFDGSKTYKIHLPPNVPVADFWALTIYDSQTRSQLQTDQPYPTVGSNDKGFKENKDGSYDVYFGPTAPKGFENNWLQTIPGKSWFVVLRMYGPLKPFIEKTWRPGEIELVK
;
A
#
# COMPACT_ATOMS: atom_id res chain seq x y z
N MET A 1 25.50 20.51 -51.50
CA MET A 1 26.16 19.22 -51.76
C MET A 1 26.89 18.78 -50.50
N LYS A 2 26.32 17.90 -49.70
CA LYS A 2 26.99 17.27 -48.54
C LYS A 2 27.33 15.82 -48.93
N LYS A 3 28.61 15.48 -48.87
CA LYS A 3 29.11 14.10 -49.14
C LYS A 3 28.64 13.16 -48.04
N PRO A 4 28.28 11.89 -48.32
CA PRO A 4 27.90 10.93 -47.33
C PRO A 4 29.11 10.42 -46.52
N PHE A 5 28.94 10.31 -45.20
CA PHE A 5 29.94 9.75 -44.30
C PHE A 5 30.05 8.24 -44.50
N ASN A 6 31.29 7.75 -44.59
CA ASN A 6 31.62 6.40 -44.93
C ASN A 6 31.55 5.47 -43.70
N ASN A 7 30.45 4.71 -43.57
CA ASN A 7 30.20 3.75 -42.47
C ASN A 7 31.16 2.57 -42.35
N ASN A 8 32.07 2.39 -43.35
CA ASN A 8 33.01 1.26 -43.35
C ASN A 8 34.22 1.43 -42.40
N ILE A 9 34.54 2.67 -41.99
CA ILE A 9 35.66 2.92 -41.07
C ILE A 9 35.23 2.65 -39.62
N ILE A 10 33.99 2.97 -39.26
CA ILE A 10 33.46 2.77 -37.89
C ILE A 10 33.33 1.26 -37.60
N ASN A 11 32.83 0.48 -38.54
CA ASN A 11 32.69 -0.97 -38.36
C ASN A 11 34.04 -1.71 -38.25
N LYS A 12 35.12 -1.23 -38.94
CA LYS A 12 36.47 -1.81 -38.78
C LYS A 12 37.08 -1.48 -37.42
N LEU A 13 36.86 -0.28 -36.86
CA LEU A 13 37.35 0.10 -35.55
C LEU A 13 36.65 -0.66 -34.40
N ILE A 14 35.33 -0.92 -34.52
CA ILE A 14 34.58 -1.71 -33.55
C ILE A 14 35.04 -3.18 -33.55
N VAL A 15 35.27 -3.79 -34.67
CA VAL A 15 35.74 -5.18 -34.78
C VAL A 15 37.19 -5.37 -34.26
N ILE A 16 38.06 -4.35 -34.44
CA ILE A 16 39.44 -4.38 -33.91
C ILE A 16 39.44 -4.27 -32.39
N ASN A 17 38.59 -3.42 -31.81
CA ASN A 17 38.44 -3.30 -30.36
C ASN A 17 37.85 -4.56 -29.70
N PHE A 18 36.90 -5.23 -30.33
CA PHE A 18 36.32 -6.47 -29.81
C PHE A 18 37.34 -7.63 -29.80
N LYS A 19 38.20 -7.76 -30.82
CA LYS A 19 39.27 -8.77 -30.85
C LYS A 19 40.38 -8.48 -29.84
N ALA A 20 40.71 -7.22 -29.58
CA ALA A 20 41.67 -6.83 -28.55
C ALA A 20 41.16 -7.12 -27.14
N MET A 21 39.86 -6.80 -26.86
CA MET A 21 39.21 -7.08 -25.58
C MET A 21 39.08 -8.56 -25.26
N THR A 22 38.78 -9.41 -26.29
CA THR A 22 38.70 -10.87 -26.13
C THR A 22 40.07 -11.49 -25.86
N LYS A 23 41.14 -10.90 -26.40
CA LYS A 23 42.51 -11.38 -26.16
C LYS A 23 43.00 -10.99 -24.75
N ILE A 24 42.63 -9.82 -24.26
CA ILE A 24 42.93 -9.36 -22.89
C ILE A 24 42.14 -10.19 -21.86
N MET A 25 40.88 -10.50 -22.09
CA MET A 25 40.08 -11.37 -21.22
C MET A 25 40.62 -12.80 -21.14
N LYS A 26 41.11 -13.38 -22.26
CA LYS A 26 41.71 -14.72 -22.24
C LYS A 26 43.07 -14.74 -21.50
N THR A 27 43.84 -13.65 -21.55
CA THR A 27 45.11 -13.53 -20.80
C THR A 27 44.88 -13.31 -19.30
N LEU A 28 43.85 -12.55 -18.91
CA LEU A 28 43.45 -12.40 -17.50
C LEU A 28 42.90 -13.71 -16.91
N SER A 29 42.12 -14.48 -17.70
CA SER A 29 41.60 -15.78 -17.22
C SER A 29 42.70 -16.81 -17.05
N ALA A 30 43.76 -16.78 -17.90
CA ALA A 30 44.95 -17.67 -17.77
C ALA A 30 45.82 -17.28 -16.57
N LEU A 31 45.94 -15.98 -16.24
CA LEU A 31 46.67 -15.49 -15.07
C LEU A 31 45.93 -15.81 -13.75
N VAL A 32 44.62 -15.78 -13.75
CA VAL A 32 43.79 -16.16 -12.58
C VAL A 32 43.85 -17.66 -12.33
N LEU A 33 43.86 -18.49 -13.39
CA LEU A 33 44.05 -19.95 -13.24
C LEU A 33 45.47 -20.32 -12.80
N LEU A 34 46.52 -19.59 -13.23
CA LEU A 34 47.89 -19.82 -12.74
C LEU A 34 48.07 -19.41 -11.29
N ALA A 35 47.38 -18.35 -10.84
CA ALA A 35 47.39 -17.92 -9.44
C ALA A 35 46.68 -18.93 -8.49
N PHE A 36 45.69 -19.67 -9.01
CA PHE A 36 45.02 -20.75 -8.27
C PHE A 36 45.85 -22.04 -8.18
N MET A 37 46.75 -22.30 -9.12
CA MET A 37 47.59 -23.51 -9.08
C MET A 37 48.90 -23.34 -8.29
N VAL A 38 49.34 -22.11 -8.00
CA VAL A 38 50.49 -21.85 -7.13
C VAL A 38 50.09 -21.75 -5.64
N SER A 39 48.80 -21.65 -5.35
CA SER A 39 48.26 -21.60 -3.98
C SER A 39 48.03 -22.99 -3.35
N CYS A 40 48.29 -24.08 -4.03
CA CYS A 40 48.06 -25.45 -3.56
C CYS A 40 49.34 -26.20 -3.12
N SER A 41 50.46 -25.52 -2.88
CA SER A 41 51.68 -26.18 -2.38
C SER A 41 52.39 -25.34 -1.32
N THR A 42 51.68 -24.90 -0.32
CA THR A 42 52.22 -24.55 0.97
C THR A 42 51.43 -25.33 2.00
N GLU A 43 52.15 -26.23 2.68
CA GLU A 43 51.68 -27.06 3.78
C GLU A 43 50.81 -26.22 4.72
N GLY A 44 49.58 -26.68 4.90
CA GLY A 44 48.65 -26.11 5.85
C GLY A 44 49.21 -26.18 7.29
N GLN A 45 49.74 -25.10 7.76
CA GLN A 45 49.59 -24.83 9.19
C GLN A 45 48.10 -24.66 9.45
N LYS A 46 47.44 -25.77 9.84
CA LYS A 46 46.21 -25.68 10.63
C LYS A 46 46.51 -24.70 11.76
N LYS A 47 45.97 -23.48 11.67
CA LYS A 47 45.65 -22.72 12.85
C LYS A 47 44.69 -23.61 13.62
N GLU A 48 45.20 -24.43 14.51
CA GLU A 48 44.42 -24.94 15.61
C GLU A 48 43.84 -23.70 16.31
N THR A 49 42.56 -23.43 16.07
CA THR A 49 41.75 -22.71 17.01
C THR A 49 41.92 -23.52 18.30
N LYS A 50 42.83 -23.07 19.18
CA LYS A 50 42.85 -23.51 20.57
C LYS A 50 41.39 -23.36 21.02
N LYS A 51 40.68 -24.52 21.10
CA LYS A 51 39.52 -24.59 21.97
C LYS A 51 40.07 -24.17 23.33
N GLU A 52 39.72 -22.97 23.77
CA GLU A 52 39.91 -22.62 25.16
C GLU A 52 39.35 -23.78 25.97
N ALA A 53 40.23 -24.37 26.77
CA ALA A 53 39.79 -25.41 27.70
C ALA A 53 38.67 -24.80 28.54
N PRO A 54 37.61 -25.52 28.84
CA PRO A 54 36.54 -25.01 29.67
C PRO A 54 37.17 -24.47 30.94
N LYS A 55 37.06 -23.14 31.15
CA LYS A 55 37.50 -22.50 32.38
C LYS A 55 36.84 -23.27 33.51
N ALA A 56 37.65 -23.80 34.44
CA ALA A 56 37.14 -24.49 35.61
C ALA A 56 36.05 -23.60 36.23
N LYS A 57 34.86 -24.14 36.45
CA LYS A 57 33.78 -23.43 37.13
C LYS A 57 34.36 -22.97 38.48
N VAL A 58 34.46 -21.65 38.68
CA VAL A 58 34.80 -21.08 39.96
C VAL A 58 33.68 -21.45 40.92
N GLU A 59 33.99 -22.21 41.98
CA GLU A 59 32.98 -22.50 43.00
C GLU A 59 32.65 -21.18 43.72
N ILE A 60 31.37 -20.79 43.61
CA ILE A 60 30.84 -19.61 44.29
C ILE A 60 30.76 -19.95 45.80
N PRO A 61 31.42 -19.20 46.68
CA PRO A 61 31.39 -19.49 48.09
C PRO A 61 30.01 -19.28 48.70
N THR A 62 29.59 -20.20 49.57
CA THR A 62 28.32 -20.12 50.31
C THR A 62 28.54 -19.32 51.61
N TYR A 63 27.71 -18.30 51.83
CA TYR A 63 27.75 -17.46 53.02
C TYR A 63 26.50 -17.67 53.89
N LYS A 64 26.53 -17.13 55.12
CA LYS A 64 25.47 -17.30 56.14
C LYS A 64 24.07 -16.94 55.63
N ASN A 65 23.95 -15.97 54.73
CA ASN A 65 22.69 -15.48 54.18
C ASN A 65 22.45 -15.95 52.70
N THR A 66 23.21 -16.93 52.23
CA THR A 66 23.01 -17.50 50.91
C THR A 66 21.65 -18.24 50.87
N THR A 67 20.85 -17.93 49.88
CA THR A 67 19.60 -18.68 49.55
C THR A 67 19.75 -19.36 48.20
N GLU A 68 19.03 -20.44 48.01
CA GLU A 68 18.99 -21.12 46.71
C GLU A 68 18.32 -20.23 45.68
N ILE A 69 18.99 -20.01 44.55
CA ILE A 69 18.48 -19.23 43.45
C ILE A 69 17.90 -20.19 42.39
N PRO A 70 16.60 -20.10 42.07
CA PRO A 70 15.99 -20.97 41.05
C PRO A 70 16.62 -20.70 39.66
N GLU A 71 16.92 -21.74 38.88
CA GLU A 71 17.54 -21.63 37.56
C GLU A 71 16.72 -20.79 36.57
N ASN A 72 15.39 -20.77 36.71
CA ASN A 72 14.48 -20.03 35.83
C ASN A 72 14.55 -18.51 35.96
N ILE A 73 15.28 -17.98 36.94
CA ILE A 73 15.55 -16.53 37.11
C ILE A 73 17.02 -16.16 36.85
N THR A 74 17.84 -17.13 36.46
CA THR A 74 19.26 -16.90 36.12
C THR A 74 19.49 -16.88 34.62
N THR A 75 20.56 -16.27 34.17
CA THR A 75 20.98 -16.25 32.78
C THR A 75 22.26 -17.11 32.64
N PRO A 76 22.25 -18.17 31.79
CA PRO A 76 23.46 -18.93 31.50
C PRO A 76 24.53 -18.06 30.86
N ASP A 77 25.82 -18.39 31.10
CA ASP A 77 26.96 -17.66 30.53
C ASP A 77 27.01 -17.70 29.02
N VAL A 78 26.38 -18.71 28.39
CA VAL A 78 26.27 -18.87 26.93
C VAL A 78 24.86 -19.24 26.54
N VAL A 79 24.24 -18.47 25.64
CA VAL A 79 22.89 -18.70 25.11
C VAL A 79 22.92 -18.69 23.59
N GLU A 80 22.56 -19.80 22.96
CA GLU A 80 22.38 -19.90 21.52
C GLU A 80 21.05 -19.32 21.09
N THR A 81 21.06 -18.41 20.10
CA THR A 81 19.85 -17.79 19.55
C THR A 81 19.87 -17.73 18.03
N SER A 82 18.74 -17.40 17.42
CA SER A 82 18.64 -17.19 15.97
C SER A 82 19.46 -16.02 15.44
N ILE A 83 19.87 -15.09 16.31
CA ILE A 83 20.71 -13.94 15.94
C ILE A 83 22.20 -14.16 16.22
N GLY A 84 22.56 -15.29 16.84
CA GLY A 84 23.91 -15.67 17.21
C GLY A 84 24.04 -16.11 18.65
N THR A 85 25.26 -16.43 19.05
CA THR A 85 25.59 -16.84 20.41
C THR A 85 25.74 -15.61 21.30
N LEU A 86 25.00 -15.57 22.39
CA LEU A 86 25.08 -14.52 23.40
C LEU A 86 26.00 -15.00 24.55
N HIS A 87 26.92 -14.13 24.97
CA HIS A 87 27.86 -14.41 26.04
C HIS A 87 27.62 -13.49 27.23
N PHE A 88 27.64 -14.07 28.43
CA PHE A 88 27.40 -13.37 29.67
C PHE A 88 28.51 -13.74 30.69
N PHE A 89 28.71 -12.88 31.66
CA PHE A 89 29.42 -13.18 32.87
C PHE A 89 28.50 -12.90 34.06
N ASP A 90 28.07 -13.96 34.73
CA ASP A 90 27.12 -13.88 35.84
C ASP A 90 25.90 -12.98 35.56
N GLY A 91 25.25 -13.22 34.40
CA GLY A 91 24.11 -12.46 33.94
C GLY A 91 24.42 -11.12 33.26
N VAL A 92 25.66 -10.65 33.28
CA VAL A 92 26.09 -9.39 32.62
C VAL A 92 26.53 -9.68 31.18
N PRO A 93 25.86 -9.11 30.13
CA PRO A 93 26.22 -9.37 28.75
C PRO A 93 27.61 -8.80 28.41
N THR A 94 28.35 -9.50 27.55
CA THR A 94 29.57 -8.93 26.96
C THR A 94 29.23 -7.74 26.09
N LYS A 95 30.23 -6.92 25.75
CA LYS A 95 30.02 -5.77 24.87
C LYS A 95 29.50 -6.21 23.48
N GLU A 96 30.05 -7.28 22.95
CA GLU A 96 29.63 -7.86 21.65
C GLU A 96 28.18 -8.35 21.72
N THR A 97 27.77 -9.01 22.79
CA THR A 97 26.38 -9.42 23.02
C THR A 97 25.46 -8.21 23.11
N ALA A 98 25.86 -7.16 23.83
CA ALA A 98 25.07 -5.94 23.94
C ALA A 98 24.91 -5.25 22.58
N GLU A 99 25.99 -5.15 21.78
CA GLU A 99 25.90 -4.58 20.42
C GLU A 99 25.00 -5.41 19.49
N LEU A 100 25.11 -6.74 19.52
CA LEU A 100 24.28 -7.66 18.72
C LEU A 100 22.78 -7.54 19.06
N THR A 101 22.47 -7.54 20.35
CA THR A 101 21.09 -7.45 20.83
C THR A 101 20.47 -6.07 20.60
N GLN A 102 21.25 -4.99 20.72
CA GLN A 102 20.79 -3.63 20.39
C GLN A 102 20.52 -3.45 18.90
N ASP A 103 21.34 -4.01 18.01
CA ASP A 103 21.11 -3.99 16.56
C ASP A 103 19.85 -4.75 16.19
N PHE A 104 19.64 -5.92 16.79
CA PHE A 104 18.42 -6.70 16.60
C PHE A 104 17.18 -5.94 17.11
N LEU A 105 17.28 -5.32 18.28
CA LEU A 105 16.18 -4.53 18.85
C LEU A 105 15.82 -3.33 17.97
N LEU A 106 16.81 -2.62 17.43
CA LEU A 106 16.59 -1.53 16.47
C LEU A 106 15.91 -2.04 15.19
N LYS A 107 16.37 -3.19 14.66
CA LYS A 107 15.77 -3.83 13.49
C LYS A 107 14.30 -4.22 13.74
N ALA A 108 14.01 -4.88 14.86
CA ALA A 108 12.64 -5.30 15.23
C ALA A 108 11.71 -4.10 15.37
N ARG A 109 12.16 -3.02 16.04
CA ARG A 109 11.42 -1.76 16.14
C ARG A 109 11.22 -1.07 14.78
N GLY A 110 12.23 -1.13 13.90
CA GLY A 110 12.11 -0.66 12.52
C GLY A 110 11.02 -1.42 11.76
N VAL A 111 11.00 -2.76 11.83
CA VAL A 111 9.94 -3.59 11.22
C VAL A 111 8.56 -3.17 11.74
N ASP A 112 8.38 -3.08 13.06
CA ASP A 112 7.09 -2.68 13.65
C ASP A 112 6.71 -1.25 13.28
N ALA A 113 7.66 -0.31 13.29
CA ALA A 113 7.44 1.07 12.86
C ALA A 113 7.01 1.19 11.39
N PHE A 114 7.57 0.35 10.49
CA PHE A 114 7.13 0.29 9.11
C PHE A 114 5.67 -0.19 9.03
N LEU A 115 5.37 -1.38 9.60
CA LEU A 115 4.04 -1.98 9.53
C LEU A 115 2.97 -1.09 10.19
N LYS A 116 3.29 -0.48 11.33
CA LYS A 116 2.40 0.46 12.05
C LYS A 116 2.23 1.77 11.29
N GLY A 117 3.28 2.22 10.60
CA GLY A 117 3.33 3.48 9.87
C GLY A 117 2.69 3.47 8.48
N ILE A 118 2.36 2.29 7.90
CA ILE A 118 1.79 2.18 6.54
C ILE A 118 0.61 3.14 6.30
N PRO A 119 -0.40 3.26 7.19
CA PRO A 119 -1.51 4.18 6.96
C PRO A 119 -1.06 5.62 6.74
N GLY A 120 -0.22 6.15 7.64
CA GLY A 120 0.31 7.51 7.53
C GLY A 120 1.22 7.70 6.31
N ALA A 121 2.11 6.75 6.02
CA ALA A 121 2.99 6.82 4.86
C ALA A 121 2.20 6.73 3.54
N SER A 122 1.14 5.91 3.48
CA SER A 122 0.24 5.80 2.33
C SER A 122 -0.49 7.13 2.07
N LEU A 123 -1.05 7.74 3.12
CA LEU A 123 -1.74 9.02 2.98
C LEU A 123 -0.77 10.17 2.63
N GLN A 124 0.43 10.17 3.19
CA GLN A 124 1.47 11.14 2.83
C GLN A 124 1.89 11.02 1.35
N ALA A 125 1.97 9.79 0.82
CA ALA A 125 2.23 9.58 -0.60
C ALA A 125 1.05 10.06 -1.47
N LEU A 126 -0.20 9.81 -1.04
CA LEU A 126 -1.42 10.35 -1.67
C LEU A 126 -1.42 11.88 -1.73
N ARG A 127 -0.88 12.55 -0.71
CA ARG A 127 -0.75 14.00 -0.69
C ARG A 127 0.35 14.49 -1.63
N LYS A 128 1.54 13.86 -1.58
CA LYS A 128 2.72 14.26 -2.37
C LYS A 128 2.51 14.10 -3.88
N GLY A 129 1.82 13.04 -4.31
CA GLY A 129 1.59 12.79 -5.73
C GLY A 129 0.86 13.92 -6.44
N PRO A 130 -0.35 14.30 -6.05
CA PRO A 130 -1.07 15.45 -6.62
C PRO A 130 -0.38 16.79 -6.35
N ALA A 131 0.29 16.97 -5.20
CA ALA A 131 1.03 18.19 -4.89
C ALA A 131 2.15 18.47 -5.91
N ALA A 132 2.83 17.43 -6.42
CA ALA A 132 3.82 17.55 -7.48
C ALA A 132 3.24 18.08 -8.82
N LEU A 133 1.91 18.04 -8.97
CA LEU A 133 1.17 18.56 -10.13
C LEU A 133 0.41 19.87 -9.82
N GLY A 134 0.68 20.48 -8.66
CA GLY A 134 0.12 21.78 -8.27
C GLY A 134 -1.07 21.71 -7.31
N VAL A 135 -1.47 20.53 -6.80
CA VAL A 135 -2.51 20.39 -5.74
C VAL A 135 -1.82 20.47 -4.38
N ASP A 136 -1.32 21.64 -4.00
CA ASP A 136 -0.39 21.83 -2.88
C ASP A 136 -0.90 22.81 -1.79
N ALA A 137 -2.12 23.34 -1.93
CA ALA A 137 -2.72 24.27 -0.99
C ALA A 137 -4.24 24.09 -0.88
N ASN A 138 -4.84 24.63 0.20
CA ASN A 138 -6.29 24.76 0.31
C ASN A 138 -6.87 25.55 -0.87
N GLY A 139 -7.98 25.05 -1.41
CA GLY A 139 -8.61 25.64 -2.60
C GLY A 139 -8.08 25.12 -3.93
N LYS A 140 -7.02 24.28 -3.95
CA LYS A 140 -6.58 23.54 -5.13
C LYS A 140 -7.07 22.11 -5.06
N VAL A 141 -7.79 21.66 -6.08
CA VAL A 141 -8.50 20.39 -6.12
C VAL A 141 -8.03 19.55 -7.29
N ALA A 142 -7.59 18.33 -7.02
CA ALA A 142 -7.35 17.34 -8.07
C ALA A 142 -8.69 16.86 -8.63
N LEU A 143 -8.92 17.07 -9.93
CA LEU A 143 -10.13 16.67 -10.64
C LEU A 143 -9.76 15.85 -11.88
N PHE A 144 -10.33 14.66 -11.99
CA PHE A 144 -10.25 13.89 -13.23
C PHE A 144 -11.41 14.29 -14.13
N GLU A 145 -11.12 14.95 -15.24
CA GLU A 145 -12.16 15.36 -16.22
C GLU A 145 -12.54 14.24 -17.18
N LYS A 146 -11.88 13.10 -17.09
CA LYS A 146 -12.23 11.79 -17.64
C LYS A 146 -12.03 10.73 -16.56
N LEU A 147 -12.38 9.49 -16.84
CA LEU A 147 -12.10 8.38 -15.92
C LEU A 147 -10.59 8.21 -15.71
N MET A 148 -10.20 7.73 -14.54
CA MET A 148 -8.79 7.49 -14.23
C MET A 148 -8.29 6.31 -15.05
N ASP A 149 -7.26 6.54 -15.84
CA ASP A 149 -6.55 5.51 -16.60
C ASP A 149 -5.38 4.91 -15.80
N SER A 150 -4.68 3.96 -16.39
CA SER A 150 -3.58 3.24 -15.75
C SER A 150 -2.28 4.06 -15.58
N HIS A 151 -2.18 5.29 -16.12
CA HIS A 151 -0.99 6.13 -15.96
C HIS A 151 -0.77 6.59 -14.50
N ALA A 152 -1.85 6.72 -13.72
CA ALA A 152 -1.76 7.05 -12.32
C ALA A 152 -1.33 5.84 -11.49
N LEU A 153 -0.24 5.96 -10.73
CA LEU A 153 0.12 4.98 -9.71
C LEU A 153 -0.73 5.24 -8.45
N PHE A 154 -1.96 4.74 -8.47
CA PHE A 154 -2.96 4.91 -7.42
C PHE A 154 -3.49 3.55 -6.96
N LEU A 155 -3.47 3.31 -5.63
CA LEU A 155 -3.86 2.03 -5.05
C LEU A 155 -5.31 1.66 -5.43
N THR A 156 -5.45 0.54 -6.15
CA THR A 156 -6.74 -0.10 -6.50
C THR A 156 -7.85 0.83 -7.01
N ALA A 157 -7.47 1.88 -7.77
CA ALA A 157 -8.42 2.77 -8.42
C ALA A 157 -9.40 2.01 -9.34
N ASN A 158 -10.62 2.53 -9.49
CA ASN A 158 -11.55 2.06 -10.52
C ASN A 158 -11.52 2.97 -11.76
N THR A 159 -12.13 2.51 -12.84
CA THR A 159 -12.32 3.25 -14.09
C THR A 159 -13.79 3.57 -14.34
N SER A 160 -14.64 3.53 -13.30
CA SER A 160 -16.10 3.56 -13.43
C SER A 160 -16.75 4.77 -12.76
N THR A 161 -15.95 5.61 -12.07
CA THR A 161 -16.44 6.80 -11.37
C THR A 161 -15.50 7.97 -11.58
N LEU A 162 -16.02 9.20 -11.49
CA LEU A 162 -15.21 10.41 -11.53
C LEU A 162 -14.54 10.63 -10.17
N TYR A 163 -13.22 10.77 -10.15
CA TYR A 163 -12.47 11.04 -8.92
C TYR A 163 -12.21 12.53 -8.69
N ILE A 164 -12.39 12.98 -7.44
CA ILE A 164 -12.15 14.34 -6.99
C ILE A 164 -11.44 14.28 -5.63
N PHE A 165 -10.29 14.92 -5.49
CA PHE A 165 -9.47 14.90 -4.27
C PHE A 165 -9.11 16.31 -3.81
N PRO A 166 -9.95 16.99 -3.02
CA PRO A 166 -9.51 18.14 -2.24
C PRO A 166 -8.65 17.66 -1.06
N TRP A 167 -7.58 18.39 -0.81
CA TRP A 167 -6.84 18.32 0.44
C TRP A 167 -7.18 19.52 1.30
N VAL A 168 -7.44 19.27 2.58
CA VAL A 168 -7.71 20.31 3.56
C VAL A 168 -6.56 20.30 4.57
N ASN A 169 -5.93 21.46 4.78
CA ASN A 169 -4.93 21.66 5.81
C ASN A 169 -5.34 22.84 6.70
N THR A 170 -5.65 22.54 7.95
CA THR A 170 -6.12 23.53 8.92
C THR A 170 -5.00 24.18 9.74
N LYS A 171 -3.72 23.83 9.48
CA LYS A 171 -2.57 24.29 10.27
C LYS A 171 -2.31 25.79 10.09
N GLU A 172 -2.41 26.26 8.85
CA GLU A 172 -2.09 27.65 8.49
C GLU A 172 -3.36 28.52 8.39
N ASP A 173 -4.38 28.00 7.71
CA ASP A 173 -5.62 28.71 7.41
C ASP A 173 -6.67 28.66 8.56
N GLY A 174 -6.42 27.88 9.62
CA GLY A 174 -7.42 27.59 10.65
C GLY A 174 -8.57 26.73 10.10
N PRO A 175 -9.81 26.92 10.59
CA PRO A 175 -10.96 26.18 10.08
C PRO A 175 -11.19 26.39 8.59
N VAL A 176 -11.45 25.30 7.86
CA VAL A 176 -11.65 25.31 6.40
C VAL A 176 -13.05 24.82 6.06
N VAL A 177 -13.72 25.55 5.18
CA VAL A 177 -15.02 25.17 4.62
C VAL A 177 -14.84 24.40 3.33
N VAL A 178 -15.56 23.29 3.19
CA VAL A 178 -15.73 22.56 1.95
C VAL A 178 -17.21 22.55 1.59
N GLU A 179 -17.58 23.23 0.50
CA GLU A 179 -18.92 23.13 -0.07
C GLU A 179 -18.97 21.90 -0.97
N VAL A 180 -19.59 20.83 -0.50
CA VAL A 180 -19.69 19.55 -1.24
C VAL A 180 -20.83 19.63 -2.24
N PRO A 181 -20.61 19.27 -3.54
CA PRO A 181 -21.66 19.24 -4.55
C PRO A 181 -22.76 18.22 -4.23
N PRO A 182 -23.97 18.38 -4.78
CA PRO A 182 -24.99 17.32 -4.71
C PRO A 182 -24.55 16.06 -5.47
N MET A 183 -25.12 14.92 -5.09
CA MET A 183 -24.92 13.60 -5.71
C MET A 183 -23.48 13.08 -5.68
N MET A 184 -22.68 13.54 -4.71
CA MET A 184 -21.36 12.96 -4.45
C MET A 184 -21.47 11.71 -3.56
N LEU A 185 -20.43 10.88 -3.59
CA LEU A 185 -20.17 9.83 -2.63
C LEU A 185 -18.70 9.94 -2.20
N GLY A 186 -18.43 10.06 -0.91
CA GLY A 186 -17.06 10.22 -0.45
C GLY A 186 -16.94 10.24 1.06
N ALA A 187 -15.71 10.41 1.53
CA ALA A 187 -15.39 10.48 2.94
C ALA A 187 -14.18 11.37 3.22
N PHE A 188 -14.12 11.91 4.44
CA PHE A 188 -12.93 12.52 5.02
C PHE A 188 -12.14 11.45 5.77
N ASP A 189 -10.86 11.30 5.42
CA ASP A 189 -9.87 10.53 6.14
C ASP A 189 -8.80 11.46 6.72
N ASP A 190 -8.41 11.26 7.99
CA ASP A 190 -7.35 12.06 8.61
C ASP A 190 -5.95 11.65 8.11
N ALA A 191 -4.90 12.39 8.46
CA ALA A 191 -3.54 12.13 8.00
C ALA A 191 -2.96 10.77 8.45
N TRP A 192 -3.63 10.06 9.36
CA TRP A 192 -3.30 8.68 9.73
C TRP A 192 -4.23 7.65 9.08
N PHE A 193 -4.94 8.04 8.01
CA PHE A 193 -5.91 7.22 7.28
C PHE A 193 -7.08 6.70 8.14
N ARG A 194 -7.48 7.44 9.16
CA ARG A 194 -8.65 7.11 9.96
C ARG A 194 -9.88 7.80 9.38
N PHE A 195 -10.96 7.05 9.28
CA PHE A 195 -12.26 7.60 8.91
C PHE A 195 -12.68 8.72 9.88
N VAL A 196 -13.15 9.82 9.33
CA VAL A 196 -13.66 10.96 10.10
C VAL A 196 -15.16 11.17 9.85
N SER A 197 -15.59 11.24 8.57
CA SER A 197 -16.99 11.42 8.22
C SER A 197 -17.26 11.09 6.75
N ASP A 198 -18.38 10.51 6.46
CA ASP A 198 -18.89 10.41 5.09
C ASP A 198 -19.42 11.75 4.58
N VAL A 199 -19.44 11.92 3.24
CA VAL A 199 -20.08 13.04 2.54
C VAL A 199 -20.96 12.51 1.41
N GLY A 200 -21.91 13.33 0.97
CA GLY A 200 -22.79 12.99 -0.14
C GLY A 200 -23.82 11.92 0.22
N LEU A 201 -24.03 10.94 -0.64
CA LEU A 201 -25.08 9.92 -0.52
C LEU A 201 -25.03 9.13 0.81
N ALA A 202 -23.83 8.89 1.33
CA ALA A 202 -23.63 8.22 2.62
C ALA A 202 -23.46 9.19 3.79
N GLY A 203 -23.26 10.48 3.51
CA GLY A 203 -23.00 11.52 4.50
C GLY A 203 -24.26 12.15 5.08
N PRO A 204 -24.09 13.06 6.05
CA PRO A 204 -25.19 13.74 6.72
C PRO A 204 -26.01 14.66 5.80
N ASP A 205 -25.47 15.06 4.64
CA ASP A 205 -26.16 15.82 3.60
C ASP A 205 -27.10 14.96 2.73
N HIS A 206 -27.05 13.64 2.86
CA HIS A 206 -27.90 12.69 2.12
C HIS A 206 -27.92 12.93 0.60
N GLY A 207 -26.75 13.28 0.03
CA GLY A 207 -26.57 13.55 -1.38
C GLY A 207 -27.15 14.88 -1.89
N LYS A 208 -27.62 15.75 -1.00
CA LYS A 208 -28.11 17.08 -1.38
C LYS A 208 -26.99 18.10 -1.58
N GLY A 209 -25.78 17.74 -1.14
CA GLY A 209 -24.68 18.67 -0.97
C GLY A 209 -24.80 19.51 0.29
N GLY A 210 -23.74 20.21 0.66
CA GLY A 210 -23.74 21.02 1.87
C GLY A 210 -22.39 21.59 2.22
N LYS A 211 -22.37 22.41 3.27
CA LYS A 211 -21.16 23.05 3.78
C LYS A 211 -20.59 22.25 4.93
N TYR A 212 -19.42 21.70 4.74
CA TYR A 212 -18.65 20.98 5.75
C TYR A 212 -17.58 21.91 6.32
N LEU A 213 -17.45 21.96 7.65
CA LEU A 213 -16.46 22.77 8.34
C LEU A 213 -15.44 21.86 9.01
N VAL A 214 -14.24 21.82 8.46
CA VAL A 214 -13.11 21.06 9.01
C VAL A 214 -12.40 21.93 10.03
N LEU A 215 -12.38 21.49 11.28
CA LEU A 215 -11.76 22.20 12.41
C LEU A 215 -10.35 21.67 12.66
N PRO A 216 -9.39 22.54 13.03
CA PRO A 216 -8.09 22.07 13.49
C PRO A 216 -8.19 21.28 14.80
N PRO A 217 -7.25 20.35 15.09
CA PRO A 217 -7.14 19.70 16.39
C PRO A 217 -7.14 20.72 17.53
N GLY A 218 -7.80 20.40 18.65
CA GLY A 218 -7.86 21.29 19.82
C GLY A 218 -8.72 22.57 19.64
N TYR A 219 -9.52 22.68 18.56
CA TYR A 219 -10.36 23.85 18.34
C TYR A 219 -11.47 23.99 19.39
N ASP A 220 -11.40 25.05 20.20
CA ASP A 220 -12.26 25.35 21.35
C ASP A 220 -13.22 26.54 21.15
N LYS A 221 -13.09 27.27 20.02
CA LYS A 221 -13.96 28.44 19.75
C LYS A 221 -15.35 28.01 19.33
N LYS A 222 -16.33 28.95 19.48
CA LYS A 222 -17.71 28.74 19.04
C LYS A 222 -17.75 28.40 17.54
N VAL A 223 -18.41 27.31 17.22
CA VAL A 223 -18.64 26.89 15.82
C VAL A 223 -19.88 27.62 15.30
N PRO A 224 -19.81 28.26 14.11
CA PRO A 224 -20.98 28.88 13.48
C PRO A 224 -22.01 27.81 13.09
N GLU A 225 -23.29 28.23 13.07
CA GLU A 225 -24.39 27.39 12.59
C GLU A 225 -24.37 27.23 11.06
N GLY A 226 -25.02 26.18 10.55
CA GLY A 226 -25.19 25.93 9.10
C GLY A 226 -24.08 25.07 8.47
N TYR A 227 -23.24 24.44 9.27
CA TYR A 227 -22.19 23.55 8.79
C TYR A 227 -22.33 22.13 9.36
N PHE A 228 -21.97 21.13 8.55
CA PHE A 228 -21.62 19.80 9.04
C PHE A 228 -20.19 19.86 9.58
N VAL A 229 -20.00 19.61 10.87
CA VAL A 229 -18.71 19.83 11.55
C VAL A 229 -17.86 18.58 11.51
N ILE A 230 -16.62 18.74 11.02
CA ILE A 230 -15.61 17.69 10.90
C ILE A 230 -14.49 17.97 11.90
N ARG A 231 -14.15 16.99 12.76
CA ARG A 231 -13.14 17.11 13.82
C ARG A 231 -12.08 16.00 13.69
N PRO A 232 -11.12 16.13 12.77
CA PRO A 232 -9.99 15.19 12.66
C PRO A 232 -9.03 15.38 13.83
N ARG A 233 -8.18 14.38 14.08
CA ARG A 233 -7.05 14.48 15.02
C ARG A 233 -5.79 15.07 14.38
N THR A 234 -5.86 15.46 13.12
CA THR A 234 -4.74 15.94 12.31
C THR A 234 -5.08 17.26 11.64
N TYR A 235 -4.06 18.04 11.30
CA TYR A 235 -4.25 19.27 10.53
C TYR A 235 -4.60 18.99 9.08
N ALA A 236 -3.90 18.02 8.46
CA ALA A 236 -4.21 17.60 7.10
C ALA A 236 -5.32 16.54 7.10
N THR A 237 -6.23 16.67 6.16
CA THR A 237 -7.36 15.76 5.96
C THR A 237 -7.58 15.58 4.47
N TRP A 238 -7.71 14.33 4.04
CA TRP A 238 -8.02 13.99 2.67
C TRP A 238 -9.53 13.82 2.49
N LEU A 239 -10.12 14.57 1.57
CA LEU A 239 -11.47 14.31 1.13
C LEU A 239 -11.43 13.52 -0.18
N PHE A 240 -11.80 12.26 -0.08
CA PHE A 240 -11.97 11.38 -1.22
C PHE A 240 -13.41 11.45 -1.71
N MET A 241 -13.64 11.89 -2.95
CA MET A 241 -14.98 11.92 -3.53
C MET A 241 -15.04 11.23 -4.89
N ARG A 242 -16.22 10.69 -5.18
CA ARG A 242 -16.62 10.12 -6.46
C ARG A 242 -17.87 10.80 -6.98
N GLY A 243 -17.81 11.30 -8.21
CA GLY A 243 -18.95 11.89 -8.91
C GLY A 243 -19.77 10.83 -9.64
N ASN A 244 -21.09 10.97 -9.61
CA ASN A 244 -22.02 10.11 -10.36
C ASN A 244 -21.98 10.44 -11.86
N ILE A 245 -21.63 9.46 -12.68
CA ILE A 245 -21.50 9.61 -14.14
C ILE A 245 -22.68 9.04 -14.93
N SER A 246 -23.78 8.68 -14.29
CA SER A 246 -24.97 8.10 -14.97
C SER A 246 -25.56 9.00 -16.05
N LYS A 247 -25.37 10.32 -15.94
CA LYS A 247 -25.77 11.32 -16.95
C LYS A 247 -24.59 11.78 -17.85
N GLY A 248 -23.47 11.10 -17.78
CA GLY A 248 -22.24 11.43 -18.51
C GLY A 248 -21.16 12.10 -17.64
N VAL A 249 -19.90 11.90 -18.03
CA VAL A 249 -18.73 12.42 -17.32
C VAL A 249 -18.71 13.95 -17.32
N ASP A 250 -19.04 14.58 -18.47
CA ASP A 250 -19.03 16.05 -18.59
C ASP A 250 -20.05 16.71 -17.65
N VAL A 251 -21.22 16.07 -17.45
CA VAL A 251 -22.25 16.55 -16.50
C VAL A 251 -21.72 16.45 -15.06
N ALA A 252 -21.04 15.38 -14.72
CA ALA A 252 -20.43 15.20 -13.40
C ALA A 252 -19.29 16.22 -13.15
N VAL A 253 -18.42 16.45 -14.14
CA VAL A 253 -17.35 17.46 -14.09
C VAL A 253 -17.94 18.85 -13.90
N LYS A 254 -18.98 19.19 -14.67
CA LYS A 254 -19.66 20.50 -14.55
C LYS A 254 -20.27 20.68 -13.15
N ASN A 255 -20.95 19.66 -12.62
CA ASN A 255 -21.51 19.70 -11.27
C ASN A 255 -20.42 19.99 -10.22
N VAL A 256 -19.24 19.37 -10.35
CA VAL A 256 -18.10 19.64 -9.43
C VAL A 256 -17.62 21.08 -9.57
N LYS A 257 -17.37 21.54 -10.79
CA LYS A 257 -16.84 22.91 -11.05
C LYS A 257 -17.82 24.01 -10.62
N ASP A 258 -19.12 23.77 -10.71
CA ASP A 258 -20.15 24.75 -10.33
C ASP A 258 -20.33 24.85 -8.81
N HIS A 259 -20.13 23.75 -8.05
CA HIS A 259 -20.57 23.69 -6.65
C HIS A 259 -19.47 23.38 -5.63
N LEU A 260 -18.38 22.70 -6.00
CA LEU A 260 -17.29 22.41 -5.05
C LEU A 260 -16.50 23.68 -4.77
N LYS A 261 -16.42 24.08 -3.49
CA LYS A 261 -15.56 25.18 -3.07
C LYS A 261 -14.78 24.77 -1.84
N VAL A 262 -13.53 25.22 -1.75
CA VAL A 262 -12.65 24.98 -0.60
C VAL A 262 -11.98 26.29 -0.23
N TYR A 263 -12.28 26.81 0.97
CA TYR A 263 -11.78 28.09 1.42
C TYR A 263 -11.70 28.17 2.96
N PRO A 264 -10.83 29.02 3.54
CA PRO A 264 -10.81 29.26 4.99
C PRO A 264 -12.12 29.84 5.50
N LEU A 265 -12.56 29.47 6.70
CA LEU A 265 -13.78 30.04 7.32
C LEU A 265 -13.71 31.56 7.43
N SER A 266 -12.53 32.14 7.61
CA SER A 266 -12.31 33.59 7.65
C SER A 266 -12.72 34.30 6.35
N GLU A 267 -12.80 33.58 5.24
CA GLU A 267 -13.20 34.09 3.94
C GLU A 267 -14.66 33.75 3.56
N ALA A 268 -15.45 33.23 4.49
CA ALA A 268 -16.82 32.75 4.20
C ALA A 268 -17.76 33.80 3.60
N THR A 269 -17.50 35.10 3.82
CA THR A 269 -18.27 36.22 3.23
C THR A 269 -17.82 36.57 1.79
N ASN A 270 -16.58 36.26 1.42
CA ASN A 270 -16.03 36.45 0.08
C ASN A 270 -14.99 35.36 -0.20
N PRO A 271 -15.43 34.13 -0.49
CA PRO A 271 -14.53 32.99 -0.69
C PRO A 271 -13.57 33.20 -1.87
N ARG A 272 -12.28 32.86 -1.65
CA ARG A 272 -11.32 32.76 -2.75
C ARG A 272 -11.79 31.72 -3.78
N PRO A 273 -11.47 31.91 -5.08
CA PRO A 273 -11.80 30.90 -6.11
C PRO A 273 -11.15 29.55 -5.82
N THR A 274 -11.90 28.48 -6.07
CA THR A 274 -11.32 27.12 -6.09
C THR A 274 -10.70 26.84 -7.45
N GLU A 275 -9.45 26.38 -7.44
CA GLU A 275 -8.69 26.01 -8.64
C GLU A 275 -8.80 24.48 -8.87
N TYR A 276 -9.15 24.08 -10.08
CA TYR A 276 -9.25 22.67 -10.45
C TYR A 276 -8.05 22.26 -11.31
N VAL A 277 -7.22 21.40 -10.76
CA VAL A 277 -6.08 20.81 -11.46
C VAL A 277 -6.55 19.55 -12.16
N ASN A 278 -6.58 19.57 -13.50
CA ASN A 278 -6.98 18.40 -14.29
C ASN A 278 -5.91 17.32 -14.24
N MET A 279 -6.25 16.19 -13.64
CA MET A 279 -5.38 15.02 -13.44
C MET A 279 -5.49 13.98 -14.56
N THR A 280 -6.41 14.16 -15.52
CA THR A 280 -6.67 13.20 -16.60
C THR A 280 -5.41 12.92 -17.42
N GLY A 281 -5.05 11.65 -17.56
CA GLY A 281 -3.87 11.20 -18.32
C GLY A 281 -2.53 11.66 -17.74
N LYS A 282 -2.51 12.19 -16.51
CA LYS A 282 -1.28 12.61 -15.85
C LYS A 282 -0.65 11.43 -15.10
N TYR A 283 0.68 11.33 -15.22
CA TYR A 283 1.47 10.48 -14.35
C TYR A 283 1.65 11.16 -12.99
N PHE A 284 1.32 10.46 -11.92
CA PHE A 284 1.68 10.81 -10.54
C PHE A 284 1.72 9.53 -9.70
N ASN A 285 2.48 9.57 -8.61
CA ASN A 285 2.66 8.44 -7.72
C ASN A 285 2.09 8.74 -6.34
N THR A 286 1.15 7.90 -5.89
CA THR A 286 0.53 7.96 -4.56
C THR A 286 0.90 6.76 -3.68
N ILE A 287 1.90 5.97 -4.09
CA ILE A 287 2.30 4.77 -3.38
C ILE A 287 3.50 5.07 -2.50
N HIS A 288 3.43 4.69 -1.23
CA HIS A 288 4.54 4.89 -0.30
C HIS A 288 5.80 4.15 -0.76
N PRO A 289 7.00 4.69 -0.50
CA PRO A 289 8.25 4.00 -0.82
C PRO A 289 8.42 2.72 0.02
N ASN A 290 9.09 1.73 -0.58
CA ASN A 290 9.51 0.48 0.08
C ASN A 290 11.03 0.46 0.29
N THR A 291 11.60 1.63 0.59
CA THR A 291 13.00 1.87 0.88
C THR A 291 13.13 2.65 2.18
N PHE A 292 14.34 2.98 2.61
CA PHE A 292 14.56 3.83 3.78
C PHE A 292 13.77 5.16 3.75
N GLU A 293 13.46 5.66 2.56
CA GLU A 293 12.63 6.86 2.34
C GLU A 293 11.24 6.75 3.02
N PHE A 294 10.75 5.54 3.29
CA PHE A 294 9.53 5.33 4.05
C PHE A 294 9.57 6.02 5.43
N TYR A 295 10.67 5.88 6.15
CA TYR A 295 10.83 6.55 7.45
C TYR A 295 11.00 8.07 7.31
N GLU A 296 11.59 8.54 6.22
CA GLU A 296 11.66 9.97 5.91
C GLU A 296 10.25 10.54 5.66
N HIS A 297 9.36 9.81 4.96
CA HIS A 297 7.95 10.20 4.79
C HIS A 297 7.20 10.23 6.13
N LEU A 298 7.39 9.21 6.97
CA LEU A 298 6.80 9.20 8.33
C LEU A 298 7.31 10.35 9.18
N ASN A 299 8.62 10.64 9.11
CA ASN A 299 9.17 11.77 9.85
C ASN A 299 8.53 13.09 9.41
N VAL A 300 8.39 13.34 8.10
CA VAL A 300 7.71 14.55 7.59
C VAL A 300 6.30 14.66 8.17
N LEU A 301 5.52 13.58 8.09
CA LEU A 301 4.17 13.55 8.64
C LEU A 301 4.13 13.86 10.13
N ILE A 302 5.01 13.26 10.93
CA ILE A 302 5.06 13.46 12.39
C ILE A 302 5.46 14.91 12.72
N GLN A 303 6.38 15.53 11.94
CA GLN A 303 6.76 16.92 12.16
C GLN A 303 5.64 17.92 11.82
N GLU A 304 4.83 17.61 10.80
CA GLU A 304 3.78 18.50 10.33
C GLU A 304 2.50 18.43 11.15
N GLU A 305 2.12 17.25 11.64
CA GLU A 305 0.82 17.00 12.24
C GLU A 305 0.74 17.30 13.73
N SER A 306 -0.48 17.30 14.29
CA SER A 306 -0.73 17.56 15.70
C SER A 306 -0.24 16.40 16.59
N ASP A 307 0.00 16.67 17.87
CA ASP A 307 0.36 15.64 18.85
C ASP A 307 -0.78 14.66 19.14
N GLU A 308 -2.02 15.03 18.82
CA GLU A 308 -3.21 14.17 18.97
C GLU A 308 -3.29 13.07 17.90
N MET A 309 -2.46 13.16 16.83
CA MET A 309 -2.45 12.19 15.75
C MET A 309 -2.14 10.78 16.25
N LEU A 310 -1.19 10.63 17.16
CA LEU A 310 -0.71 9.32 17.64
C LEU A 310 -0.87 9.19 19.14
N ASP A 311 -1.12 7.98 19.61
CA ASP A 311 -1.00 7.61 21.02
C ASP A 311 0.48 7.58 21.46
N ASP A 312 0.71 7.62 22.78
CA ASP A 312 2.05 7.76 23.34
C ASP A 312 2.91 6.51 23.10
N GLU A 313 2.33 5.31 23.03
CA GLU A 313 3.05 4.08 22.72
C GLU A 313 3.56 4.11 21.28
N THR A 314 2.73 4.54 20.34
CA THR A 314 3.11 4.71 18.93
C THR A 314 4.18 5.79 18.76
N LYS A 315 4.06 6.92 19.47
CA LYS A 315 5.12 7.96 19.52
C LYS A 315 6.42 7.38 20.06
N GLY A 316 6.36 6.59 21.14
CA GLY A 316 7.51 5.91 21.74
C GLY A 316 8.19 4.94 20.79
N LEU A 317 7.42 4.17 20.02
CA LEU A 317 7.95 3.29 18.98
C LEU A 317 8.74 4.08 17.93
N PHE A 318 8.15 5.14 17.37
CA PHE A 318 8.86 5.97 16.38
C PHE A 318 10.07 6.70 16.98
N ALA A 319 9.97 7.18 18.21
CA ALA A 319 11.10 7.78 18.92
C ALA A 319 12.27 6.81 19.10
N SER A 320 11.96 5.50 19.30
CA SER A 320 12.99 4.46 19.50
C SER A 320 13.80 4.15 18.24
N ILE A 321 13.34 4.57 17.06
CA ILE A 321 14.10 4.50 15.80
C ILE A 321 14.61 5.88 15.34
N GLY A 322 14.51 6.90 16.21
CA GLY A 322 15.02 8.26 15.99
C GLY A 322 14.04 9.24 15.37
N ILE A 323 12.77 8.86 15.15
CA ILE A 323 11.72 9.77 14.63
C ILE A 323 11.00 10.40 15.82
N LYS A 324 11.34 11.67 16.13
CA LYS A 324 10.76 12.43 17.25
C LYS A 324 10.26 13.77 16.74
N LYS A 325 9.09 14.19 17.21
CA LYS A 325 8.55 15.50 16.86
C LYS A 325 9.43 16.62 17.43
N GLY A 326 9.72 17.64 16.61
CA GLY A 326 10.59 18.76 16.96
C GLY A 326 12.09 18.46 16.85
N GLU A 327 12.49 17.21 16.56
CA GLU A 327 13.87 16.82 16.36
C GLU A 327 14.16 16.44 14.90
N LYS A 328 15.40 16.67 14.45
CA LYS A 328 15.82 16.24 13.12
C LYS A 328 16.05 14.74 13.09
N PHE A 329 15.39 14.03 12.19
CA PHE A 329 15.68 12.62 11.92
C PHE A 329 17.03 12.49 11.21
N ASN A 330 18.05 12.01 11.90
CA ASN A 330 19.41 11.93 11.41
C ASN A 330 20.13 10.66 11.92
N PRO A 331 19.69 9.46 11.48
CA PRO A 331 20.31 8.20 11.89
C PRO A 331 21.76 8.11 11.41
N THR A 332 22.63 7.49 12.20
CA THR A 332 23.98 7.15 11.81
C THR A 332 24.00 6.19 10.63
N ALA A 333 25.15 6.03 9.97
CA ALA A 333 25.29 5.09 8.85
C ALA A 333 24.97 3.63 9.27
N ARG A 334 25.28 3.24 10.53
CA ARG A 334 24.92 1.93 11.10
C ARG A 334 23.40 1.79 11.25
N GLU A 335 22.76 2.74 11.90
CA GLU A 335 21.29 2.74 12.09
C GLU A 335 20.55 2.76 10.76
N LYS A 336 20.98 3.60 9.82
CA LYS A 336 20.37 3.65 8.47
C LYS A 336 20.45 2.31 7.75
N ARG A 337 21.56 1.58 7.87
CA ARG A 337 21.71 0.23 7.28
C ARG A 337 20.75 -0.76 7.93
N ILE A 338 20.65 -0.77 9.27
CA ILE A 338 19.75 -1.65 10.03
C ILE A 338 18.28 -1.35 9.69
N LEU A 339 17.91 -0.07 9.63
CA LEU A 339 16.56 0.35 9.28
C LEU A 339 16.21 0.06 7.81
N THR A 340 17.18 0.13 6.89
CA THR A 340 16.99 -0.29 5.49
C THR A 340 16.68 -1.78 5.39
N ASP A 341 17.37 -2.61 6.17
CA ASP A 341 17.12 -4.05 6.27
C ASP A 341 15.73 -4.32 6.89
N ALA A 342 15.36 -3.56 7.92
CA ALA A 342 14.03 -3.64 8.53
C ALA A 342 12.90 -3.33 7.54
N VAL A 343 13.07 -2.32 6.65
CA VAL A 343 12.09 -2.03 5.58
C VAL A 343 11.92 -3.23 4.65
N ALA A 344 13.02 -3.87 4.23
CA ALA A 344 12.94 -5.03 3.33
C ALA A 344 12.14 -6.18 3.95
N ILE A 345 12.40 -6.48 5.24
CA ILE A 345 11.68 -7.52 6.00
C ILE A 345 10.20 -7.15 6.16
N ALA A 346 9.90 -5.92 6.57
CA ALA A 346 8.53 -5.47 6.81
C ALA A 346 7.70 -5.40 5.52
N ASN A 347 8.31 -4.94 4.42
CA ASN A 347 7.66 -4.96 3.10
C ASN A 347 7.34 -6.39 2.64
N ALA A 348 8.26 -7.34 2.86
CA ALA A 348 8.00 -8.75 2.57
C ALA A 348 6.84 -9.30 3.44
N ALA A 349 6.80 -8.97 4.74
CA ALA A 349 5.71 -9.37 5.64
C ALA A 349 4.36 -8.80 5.20
N ALA A 350 4.29 -7.50 4.86
CA ALA A 350 3.07 -6.86 4.37
C ALA A 350 2.56 -7.50 3.07
N ARG A 351 3.46 -7.87 2.14
CA ARG A 351 3.10 -8.62 0.92
C ARG A 351 2.62 -10.03 1.26
N SER A 352 3.29 -10.72 2.20
CA SER A 352 2.88 -12.06 2.61
C SER A 352 1.47 -12.08 3.17
N ASN A 353 1.05 -11.07 3.92
CA ASN A 353 -0.31 -10.95 4.43
C ASN A 353 -1.37 -10.94 3.31
N ASN A 354 -1.05 -10.38 2.13
CA ASN A 354 -1.98 -10.36 1.00
C ASN A 354 -2.04 -11.69 0.25
N TYR A 355 -0.91 -12.39 0.11
CA TYR A 355 -0.84 -13.61 -0.70
C TYR A 355 -1.00 -14.90 0.12
N TYR A 356 -0.64 -14.86 1.40
CA TYR A 356 -0.60 -16.03 2.30
C TYR A 356 -1.13 -15.68 3.68
N PRO A 357 -2.41 -15.27 3.81
CA PRO A 357 -2.98 -14.88 5.10
C PRO A 357 -2.95 -16.05 6.07
N THR A 358 -2.49 -15.80 7.30
CA THR A 358 -2.37 -16.79 8.39
C THR A 358 -3.07 -16.34 9.66
N GLY A 359 -3.28 -17.24 10.61
CA GLY A 359 -3.88 -16.91 11.90
C GLY A 359 -5.23 -16.22 11.76
N ASP A 360 -5.43 -15.14 12.52
CA ASP A 360 -6.66 -14.35 12.52
C ASP A 360 -6.88 -13.60 11.20
N LEU A 361 -5.82 -13.38 10.41
CA LEU A 361 -5.95 -12.75 9.10
C LEU A 361 -6.75 -13.60 8.11
N LYS A 362 -6.94 -14.91 8.34
CA LYS A 362 -7.81 -15.75 7.51
C LYS A 362 -9.26 -15.29 7.45
N MET A 363 -9.68 -14.38 8.34
CA MET A 363 -10.98 -13.72 8.26
C MET A 363 -11.18 -12.88 7.00
N VAL A 364 -10.11 -12.56 6.23
CA VAL A 364 -10.19 -11.89 4.92
C VAL A 364 -10.91 -12.71 3.87
N TYR A 365 -10.95 -14.05 3.98
CA TYR A 365 -11.61 -14.87 2.99
C TYR A 365 -13.10 -14.54 2.89
N PHE A 366 -13.54 -14.28 1.65
CA PHE A 366 -14.89 -13.81 1.39
C PHE A 366 -15.94 -14.88 1.67
N TYR A 367 -15.63 -16.15 1.36
CA TYR A 367 -16.47 -17.32 1.62
C TYR A 367 -15.83 -18.18 2.69
N LYS A 368 -16.50 -18.28 3.86
CA LYS A 368 -15.93 -18.99 5.03
C LYS A 368 -16.16 -20.50 5.00
N ASP A 369 -17.18 -20.94 4.24
CA ASP A 369 -17.68 -22.32 4.27
C ASP A 369 -17.10 -23.21 3.16
N ILE A 370 -16.36 -22.65 2.22
CA ILE A 370 -15.73 -23.37 1.12
C ILE A 370 -14.30 -22.88 0.90
N PRO A 371 -13.42 -23.72 0.35
CA PRO A 371 -12.14 -23.28 -0.16
C PRO A 371 -12.34 -22.19 -1.23
N THR A 372 -11.64 -21.10 -1.10
CA THR A 372 -11.69 -19.97 -2.06
C THR A 372 -10.43 -19.15 -1.97
N GLU A 373 -10.04 -18.52 -3.08
CA GLU A 373 -9.00 -17.49 -3.12
C GLU A 373 -9.60 -16.06 -3.10
N TRP A 374 -10.92 -15.93 -3.10
CA TRP A 374 -11.59 -14.65 -2.98
C TRP A 374 -11.50 -14.09 -1.56
N VAL A 375 -10.98 -12.87 -1.45
CA VAL A 375 -10.83 -12.14 -0.18
C VAL A 375 -11.59 -10.81 -0.21
N MET A 376 -11.92 -10.26 0.95
CA MET A 376 -12.50 -8.93 1.12
C MET A 376 -11.41 -7.93 1.52
N ALA A 377 -11.54 -6.67 1.09
CA ALA A 377 -10.58 -5.61 1.44
C ALA A 377 -10.62 -5.25 2.93
N TYR A 378 -11.81 -5.16 3.51
CA TYR A 378 -11.99 -4.91 4.94
C TYR A 378 -12.25 -6.22 5.68
N PRO A 379 -11.24 -6.78 6.39
CA PRO A 379 -11.44 -8.02 7.14
C PRO A 379 -12.60 -7.90 8.11
N ASP A 380 -13.52 -8.84 8.03
CA ASP A 380 -14.77 -8.86 8.81
C ASP A 380 -15.62 -7.58 8.70
N LYS A 381 -15.51 -6.85 7.58
CA LYS A 381 -16.21 -5.56 7.31
C LYS A 381 -15.90 -4.46 8.33
N ASN A 382 -14.78 -4.58 9.04
CA ASN A 382 -14.39 -3.67 10.12
C ASN A 382 -13.36 -2.64 9.64
N VAL A 383 -13.77 -1.39 9.50
CA VAL A 383 -12.92 -0.26 9.09
C VAL A 383 -12.02 0.26 10.20
N TYR A 384 -12.27 -0.13 11.44
CA TYR A 384 -11.48 0.28 12.60
C TYR A 384 -10.44 -0.75 12.99
N PHE A 385 -10.49 -1.94 12.39
CA PHE A 385 -9.60 -3.08 12.68
C PHE A 385 -9.57 -3.47 14.18
N ASN A 386 -10.66 -3.21 14.91
CA ASN A 386 -10.82 -3.57 16.31
C ASN A 386 -11.54 -4.91 16.41
N TYR A 387 -11.06 -5.77 17.29
CA TYR A 387 -11.63 -7.08 17.60
C TYR A 387 -11.84 -7.25 19.10
N GLU A 388 -12.52 -8.32 19.48
CA GLU A 388 -12.78 -8.66 20.88
C GLU A 388 -11.51 -8.66 21.75
N HIS A 389 -10.39 -9.11 21.19
CA HIS A 389 -9.11 -9.24 21.90
C HIS A 389 -8.15 -8.05 21.65
N GLY A 390 -8.59 -6.99 20.97
CA GLY A 390 -7.79 -5.83 20.71
C GLY A 390 -7.71 -5.45 19.23
N PHE A 391 -6.64 -4.76 18.85
CA PHE A 391 -6.44 -4.26 17.50
C PHE A 391 -5.80 -5.32 16.60
N ASN A 392 -6.43 -5.68 15.47
CA ASN A 392 -5.83 -6.58 14.48
C ASN A 392 -4.84 -5.83 13.60
N THR A 393 -3.56 -5.88 13.97
CA THR A 393 -2.48 -5.18 13.26
C THR A 393 -2.28 -5.71 11.85
N ASP A 394 -2.43 -7.02 11.61
CA ASP A 394 -2.24 -7.65 10.31
C ASP A 394 -3.39 -7.30 9.34
N ALA A 395 -4.62 -7.21 9.82
CA ALA A 395 -5.77 -6.75 9.03
C ALA A 395 -5.57 -5.29 8.57
N ARG A 396 -5.06 -4.42 9.46
CA ARG A 396 -4.73 -3.04 9.11
C ARG A 396 -3.61 -2.97 8.08
N VAL A 397 -2.55 -3.77 8.23
CA VAL A 397 -1.45 -3.87 7.26
C VAL A 397 -1.96 -4.38 5.93
N PHE A 398 -2.74 -5.46 5.91
CA PHE A 398 -3.36 -6.03 4.71
C PHE A 398 -4.13 -4.97 3.92
N PHE A 399 -4.97 -4.19 4.62
CA PHE A 399 -5.75 -3.14 3.98
C PHE A 399 -4.88 -2.01 3.45
N HIS A 400 -4.15 -1.31 4.32
CA HIS A 400 -3.46 -0.08 3.95
C HIS A 400 -2.24 -0.28 3.05
N TYR A 401 -1.70 -1.50 2.98
CA TYR A 401 -0.63 -1.82 2.04
C TYR A 401 -1.14 -1.89 0.59
N THR A 402 -2.37 -2.34 0.38
CA THR A 402 -2.91 -2.65 -0.97
C THR A 402 -4.03 -1.73 -1.39
N TYR A 403 -4.89 -1.30 -0.46
CA TYR A 403 -6.12 -0.56 -0.74
C TYR A 403 -6.04 0.88 -0.23
N THR A 404 -7.06 1.67 -0.60
CA THR A 404 -7.15 3.08 -0.21
C THR A 404 -8.58 3.51 0.07
N ALA A 405 -8.75 4.61 0.83
CA ALA A 405 -9.99 5.18 1.36
C ALA A 405 -10.66 4.32 2.43
N VAL A 406 -10.89 4.89 3.59
CA VAL A 406 -11.49 4.20 4.74
C VAL A 406 -12.86 4.81 5.02
N THR A 407 -13.91 4.01 4.86
CA THR A 407 -15.27 4.43 5.21
C THR A 407 -16.16 3.23 5.52
N PRO A 408 -17.02 3.31 6.55
CA PRO A 408 -18.03 2.29 6.83
C PRO A 408 -18.93 1.99 5.62
N SER A 409 -19.21 2.99 4.79
CA SER A 409 -20.05 2.84 3.60
C SER A 409 -19.43 1.98 2.49
N MET A 410 -18.10 1.76 2.53
CA MET A 410 -17.41 0.82 1.62
C MET A 410 -17.19 -0.56 2.24
N ALA A 411 -17.22 -0.67 3.56
CA ALA A 411 -17.03 -1.95 4.26
C ALA A 411 -18.33 -2.71 4.48
N THR A 412 -19.43 -1.99 4.68
CA THR A 412 -20.75 -2.59 4.91
C THR A 412 -21.61 -2.40 3.66
N PRO A 413 -21.86 -3.45 2.88
CA PRO A 413 -22.69 -3.34 1.68
C PRO A 413 -24.14 -3.03 2.04
N HIS A 414 -24.76 -2.15 1.25
CA HIS A 414 -26.18 -1.84 1.32
C HIS A 414 -26.87 -2.36 0.06
N GLU A 415 -27.96 -3.11 0.22
CA GLU A 415 -28.70 -3.68 -0.91
C GLU A 415 -29.08 -2.59 -1.92
N GLY A 416 -28.72 -2.80 -3.19
CA GLY A 416 -29.01 -1.91 -4.31
C GLY A 416 -28.30 -0.55 -4.26
N ARG A 417 -27.30 -0.35 -3.40
CA ARG A 417 -26.59 0.92 -3.28
C ARG A 417 -25.08 0.73 -3.05
N GLY A 418 -24.30 1.72 -3.51
CA GLY A 418 -22.85 1.73 -3.30
C GLY A 418 -22.15 0.63 -4.07
N SER A 419 -21.07 0.10 -3.49
CA SER A 419 -20.27 -0.96 -4.10
C SER A 419 -19.79 -1.95 -3.06
N ASP A 420 -19.67 -3.22 -3.44
CA ASP A 420 -18.98 -4.25 -2.67
C ASP A 420 -17.94 -4.95 -3.56
N TYR A 421 -16.95 -5.58 -2.96
CA TYR A 421 -15.77 -6.05 -3.66
C TYR A 421 -15.35 -7.43 -3.18
N CYS A 422 -14.95 -8.30 -4.12
CA CYS A 422 -14.10 -9.43 -3.80
C CYS A 422 -12.85 -9.42 -4.68
N ILE A 423 -11.74 -9.84 -4.09
CA ILE A 423 -10.40 -9.72 -4.67
C ILE A 423 -9.76 -11.10 -4.68
N THR A 424 -8.99 -11.41 -5.72
CA THR A 424 -8.13 -12.60 -5.70
C THR A 424 -6.75 -12.31 -6.25
N PHE A 425 -5.76 -12.95 -5.63
CA PHE A 425 -4.33 -12.88 -5.96
C PHE A 425 -3.81 -14.18 -6.59
N LYS A 426 -4.64 -15.22 -6.64
CA LYS A 426 -4.27 -16.58 -7.04
C LYS A 426 -5.35 -17.25 -7.85
N ASP A 427 -4.93 -18.24 -8.63
CA ASP A 427 -5.83 -19.14 -9.36
C ASP A 427 -6.43 -20.25 -8.46
N SER A 428 -7.32 -21.04 -9.05
CA SER A 428 -7.99 -22.17 -8.38
C SER A 428 -7.04 -23.25 -7.86
N ASP A 429 -5.81 -23.33 -8.40
CA ASP A 429 -4.77 -24.23 -7.97
C ASP A 429 -3.83 -23.59 -6.92
N HIS A 430 -4.23 -22.46 -6.32
CA HIS A 430 -3.49 -21.67 -5.31
C HIS A 430 -2.17 -21.05 -5.82
N ASN A 431 -1.96 -20.98 -7.15
CA ASN A 431 -0.79 -20.34 -7.72
C ASN A 431 -1.02 -18.84 -7.93
N VAL A 432 0.02 -18.05 -7.70
CA VAL A 432 0.03 -16.63 -8.05
C VAL A 432 -0.12 -16.47 -9.56
N PHE A 433 -0.91 -15.50 -9.98
CA PHE A 433 -1.14 -15.24 -11.39
C PHE A 433 0.15 -14.86 -12.14
N ASP A 434 0.37 -15.51 -13.27
CA ASP A 434 1.49 -15.28 -14.18
C ASP A 434 0.98 -14.62 -15.47
N GLY A 435 1.41 -13.40 -15.73
CA GLY A 435 0.95 -12.62 -16.89
C GLY A 435 1.36 -13.18 -18.26
N SER A 436 2.19 -14.22 -18.32
CA SER A 436 2.51 -14.96 -19.56
C SER A 436 1.48 -16.03 -19.93
N LYS A 437 0.59 -16.37 -18.99
CA LYS A 437 -0.41 -17.43 -19.14
C LYS A 437 -1.79 -16.84 -19.39
N THR A 438 -2.70 -17.68 -19.89
CA THR A 438 -4.11 -17.31 -20.07
C THR A 438 -4.94 -17.93 -18.97
N TYR A 439 -5.78 -17.12 -18.36
CA TYR A 439 -6.72 -17.54 -17.31
C TYR A 439 -8.15 -17.18 -17.73
N LYS A 440 -9.11 -17.81 -17.08
CA LYS A 440 -10.54 -17.58 -17.27
C LYS A 440 -11.26 -17.53 -15.94
N ILE A 441 -12.20 -16.62 -15.80
CA ILE A 441 -13.24 -16.66 -14.77
C ILE A 441 -14.59 -16.94 -15.42
N HIS A 442 -15.40 -17.75 -14.75
CA HIS A 442 -16.81 -17.95 -15.08
C HIS A 442 -17.67 -17.26 -14.00
N LEU A 443 -18.50 -16.29 -14.42
CA LEU A 443 -19.51 -15.69 -13.55
C LEU A 443 -20.84 -16.36 -13.83
N PRO A 444 -21.46 -17.05 -12.84
CA PRO A 444 -22.75 -17.69 -13.01
C PRO A 444 -23.84 -16.69 -13.43
N PRO A 445 -24.94 -17.16 -14.04
CA PRO A 445 -26.03 -16.29 -14.48
C PRO A 445 -26.64 -15.52 -13.30
N ASN A 446 -27.41 -14.45 -13.64
CA ASN A 446 -28.07 -13.59 -12.68
C ASN A 446 -27.09 -12.92 -11.69
N VAL A 447 -25.99 -12.35 -12.19
CA VAL A 447 -25.05 -11.60 -11.36
C VAL A 447 -25.81 -10.55 -10.53
N PRO A 448 -25.76 -10.62 -9.18
CA PRO A 448 -26.69 -9.89 -8.32
C PRO A 448 -26.26 -8.44 -8.08
N VAL A 449 -26.51 -7.58 -9.05
CA VAL A 449 -26.26 -6.13 -9.01
C VAL A 449 -27.50 -5.37 -9.47
N ALA A 450 -27.75 -4.21 -8.87
CA ALA A 450 -28.80 -3.28 -9.33
C ALA A 450 -28.31 -2.41 -10.49
N ASP A 451 -27.02 -2.07 -10.50
CA ASP A 451 -26.43 -1.19 -11.50
C ASP A 451 -25.61 -2.00 -12.53
N PHE A 452 -24.38 -2.38 -12.18
CA PHE A 452 -23.48 -3.16 -13.04
C PHE A 452 -22.37 -3.82 -12.22
N TRP A 453 -21.62 -4.69 -12.85
CA TRP A 453 -20.39 -5.26 -12.28
C TRP A 453 -19.19 -5.02 -13.21
N ALA A 454 -17.98 -5.05 -12.65
CA ALA A 454 -16.75 -4.91 -13.41
C ALA A 454 -15.59 -5.68 -12.77
N LEU A 455 -14.74 -6.25 -13.63
CA LEU A 455 -13.45 -6.83 -13.27
C LEU A 455 -12.35 -5.86 -13.67
N THR A 456 -11.49 -5.50 -12.73
CA THR A 456 -10.33 -4.62 -12.96
C THR A 456 -9.07 -5.33 -12.52
N ILE A 457 -8.00 -5.31 -13.32
CA ILE A 457 -6.71 -5.92 -12.97
C ILE A 457 -5.65 -4.90 -12.55
N TYR A 458 -4.78 -5.34 -11.66
CA TYR A 458 -3.77 -4.52 -11.00
C TYR A 458 -2.40 -5.16 -11.02
N ASP A 459 -1.38 -4.33 -11.02
CA ASP A 459 0.03 -4.73 -10.92
C ASP A 459 0.36 -5.15 -9.48
N SER A 460 0.94 -6.33 -9.29
CA SER A 460 1.33 -6.83 -7.97
C SER A 460 2.45 -6.01 -7.31
N GLN A 461 3.30 -5.32 -8.07
CA GLN A 461 4.37 -4.51 -7.50
C GLN A 461 3.86 -3.17 -6.97
N THR A 462 3.03 -2.49 -7.76
CA THR A 462 2.56 -1.14 -7.45
C THR A 462 1.17 -1.13 -6.80
N ARG A 463 0.36 -2.17 -6.98
CA ARG A 463 -1.05 -2.27 -6.57
C ARG A 463 -1.94 -1.21 -7.24
N SER A 464 -1.43 -0.57 -8.28
CA SER A 464 -2.17 0.31 -9.19
C SER A 464 -2.67 -0.47 -10.40
N GLN A 465 -3.53 0.14 -11.21
CA GLN A 465 -4.03 -0.47 -12.45
C GLN A 465 -2.87 -0.98 -13.33
N LEU A 466 -3.03 -2.18 -13.90
CA LEU A 466 -2.00 -2.78 -14.75
C LEU A 466 -1.86 -1.97 -16.04
N GLN A 467 -0.65 -1.51 -16.34
CA GLN A 467 -0.37 -0.67 -17.52
C GLN A 467 -0.09 -1.57 -18.74
N THR A 468 -1.07 -1.67 -19.63
CA THR A 468 -1.01 -2.44 -20.87
C THR A 468 -1.41 -1.56 -22.06
N ASP A 469 -1.70 -2.15 -23.24
CA ASP A 469 -2.30 -1.42 -24.36
C ASP A 469 -3.75 -0.98 -24.09
N GLN A 470 -4.37 -1.52 -23.03
CA GLN A 470 -5.69 -1.11 -22.55
C GLN A 470 -5.52 0.01 -21.51
N PRO A 471 -5.83 1.28 -21.83
CA PRO A 471 -5.66 2.40 -20.88
C PRO A 471 -6.57 2.26 -19.66
N TYR A 472 -7.65 1.54 -19.78
CA TYR A 472 -8.60 1.17 -18.73
C TYR A 472 -8.60 -0.36 -18.61
N PRO A 473 -7.80 -0.97 -17.73
CA PRO A 473 -7.70 -2.42 -17.60
C PRO A 473 -8.90 -3.00 -16.83
N THR A 474 -10.08 -2.79 -17.39
CA THR A 474 -11.39 -3.13 -16.82
C THR A 474 -12.32 -3.66 -17.92
N VAL A 475 -13.09 -4.70 -17.60
CA VAL A 475 -14.24 -5.14 -18.37
C VAL A 475 -15.45 -5.36 -17.46
N GLY A 476 -16.65 -5.11 -17.97
CA GLY A 476 -17.86 -5.25 -17.18
C GLY A 476 -19.16 -5.30 -18.00
N SER A 477 -20.27 -5.49 -17.30
CA SER A 477 -21.58 -5.70 -17.91
C SER A 477 -22.09 -4.52 -18.75
N ASN A 478 -21.51 -3.32 -18.57
CA ASN A 478 -21.91 -2.12 -19.33
C ASN A 478 -21.07 -1.88 -20.58
N ASP A 479 -20.05 -2.72 -20.86
CA ASP A 479 -19.15 -2.49 -21.97
C ASP A 479 -19.79 -2.89 -23.31
N LYS A 480 -19.60 -2.04 -24.33
CA LYS A 480 -20.12 -2.32 -25.66
C LYS A 480 -19.47 -3.58 -26.26
N GLY A 481 -20.32 -4.50 -26.71
CA GLY A 481 -19.88 -5.74 -27.32
C GLY A 481 -19.41 -6.80 -26.34
N PHE A 482 -19.52 -6.55 -25.03
CA PHE A 482 -19.33 -7.58 -24.00
C PHE A 482 -20.32 -8.72 -24.23
N LYS A 483 -19.84 -9.97 -24.22
CA LYS A 483 -20.64 -11.14 -24.57
C LYS A 483 -21.15 -11.86 -23.33
N GLU A 484 -22.45 -12.09 -23.32
CA GLU A 484 -23.14 -12.98 -22.41
C GLU A 484 -23.26 -14.37 -23.05
N ASN A 485 -23.12 -15.42 -22.26
CA ASN A 485 -23.36 -16.78 -22.68
C ASN A 485 -24.91 -17.03 -22.85
N LYS A 486 -25.27 -18.10 -23.55
CA LYS A 486 -26.67 -18.40 -23.82
C LYS A 486 -27.53 -18.65 -22.57
N ASP A 487 -26.90 -19.03 -21.47
CA ASP A 487 -27.55 -19.32 -20.19
C ASP A 487 -27.54 -18.09 -19.23
N GLY A 488 -27.06 -16.93 -19.69
CA GLY A 488 -26.98 -15.71 -18.90
C GLY A 488 -25.72 -15.61 -18.02
N SER A 489 -24.77 -16.53 -18.16
CA SER A 489 -23.46 -16.49 -17.51
C SER A 489 -22.47 -15.67 -18.33
N TYR A 490 -21.29 -15.38 -17.74
CA TYR A 490 -20.23 -14.63 -18.42
C TYR A 490 -18.89 -15.33 -18.25
N ASP A 491 -18.13 -15.44 -19.35
CA ASP A 491 -16.73 -15.84 -19.32
C ASP A 491 -15.85 -14.64 -19.61
N VAL A 492 -14.88 -14.37 -18.73
CA VAL A 492 -13.86 -13.31 -18.89
C VAL A 492 -12.47 -13.93 -18.88
N TYR A 493 -11.64 -13.50 -19.79
CA TYR A 493 -10.29 -14.01 -19.98
C TYR A 493 -9.25 -12.98 -19.54
N PHE A 494 -8.11 -13.49 -19.02
CA PHE A 494 -6.94 -12.71 -18.66
C PHE A 494 -5.74 -13.35 -19.36
N GLY A 495 -4.97 -12.59 -20.10
CA GLY A 495 -3.83 -13.14 -20.82
C GLY A 495 -3.13 -12.10 -21.69
N PRO A 496 -1.91 -12.39 -22.22
CA PRO A 496 -1.18 -11.44 -23.05
C PRO A 496 -1.88 -11.14 -24.39
N THR A 497 -2.74 -12.05 -24.85
CA THR A 497 -3.51 -11.92 -26.10
C THR A 497 -4.96 -12.35 -25.88
N ALA A 498 -5.87 -11.68 -26.58
CA ALA A 498 -7.29 -12.02 -26.53
C ALA A 498 -7.57 -13.37 -27.18
N PRO A 499 -8.34 -14.26 -26.55
CA PRO A 499 -8.84 -15.45 -27.23
C PRO A 499 -9.80 -15.05 -28.37
N LYS A 500 -9.70 -15.78 -29.49
CA LYS A 500 -10.54 -15.50 -30.67
C LYS A 500 -12.01 -15.55 -30.33
N GLY A 501 -12.71 -14.44 -30.63
CA GLY A 501 -14.12 -14.29 -30.38
C GLY A 501 -14.48 -13.78 -28.98
N PHE A 502 -13.51 -13.53 -28.11
CA PHE A 502 -13.66 -12.98 -26.77
C PHE A 502 -12.88 -11.66 -26.57
N GLU A 503 -12.61 -10.93 -27.63
CA GLU A 503 -11.84 -9.69 -27.61
C GLU A 503 -12.44 -8.61 -26.70
N ASN A 504 -13.78 -8.62 -26.50
CA ASN A 504 -14.48 -7.70 -25.59
C ASN A 504 -14.64 -8.26 -24.16
N ASN A 505 -14.32 -9.54 -23.94
CA ASN A 505 -14.36 -10.21 -22.64
C ASN A 505 -12.94 -10.54 -22.15
N TRP A 506 -11.97 -9.69 -22.44
CA TRP A 506 -10.56 -9.95 -22.20
C TRP A 506 -9.86 -8.76 -21.56
N LEU A 507 -8.99 -9.08 -20.62
CA LEU A 507 -8.07 -8.15 -19.96
C LEU A 507 -6.63 -8.56 -20.28
N GLN A 508 -5.86 -7.61 -20.79
CA GLN A 508 -4.48 -7.83 -21.18
C GLN A 508 -3.55 -7.95 -19.97
N THR A 509 -2.77 -9.02 -19.89
CA THR A 509 -1.71 -9.22 -18.92
C THR A 509 -0.33 -9.05 -19.53
N ILE A 510 0.72 -8.97 -18.70
CA ILE A 510 2.09 -8.70 -19.16
C ILE A 510 2.99 -9.89 -18.82
N PRO A 511 3.60 -10.57 -19.82
CA PRO A 511 4.58 -11.62 -19.56
C PRO A 511 5.71 -11.15 -18.64
N GLY A 512 6.07 -11.97 -17.65
CA GLY A 512 7.10 -11.64 -16.65
C GLY A 512 6.61 -10.79 -15.49
N LYS A 513 5.30 -10.45 -15.42
CA LYS A 513 4.67 -9.78 -14.28
C LYS A 513 3.59 -10.64 -13.65
N SER A 514 3.43 -10.51 -12.34
CA SER A 514 2.26 -10.97 -11.64
C SER A 514 1.21 -9.85 -11.57
N TRP A 515 -0.05 -10.24 -11.40
CA TRP A 515 -1.19 -9.36 -11.31
C TRP A 515 -2.20 -9.87 -10.28
N PHE A 516 -3.20 -9.08 -9.95
CA PHE A 516 -4.36 -9.48 -9.18
C PHE A 516 -5.62 -8.79 -9.72
N VAL A 517 -6.79 -9.25 -9.30
CA VAL A 517 -8.06 -8.77 -9.83
C VAL A 517 -9.03 -8.41 -8.71
N VAL A 518 -9.84 -7.38 -8.97
CA VAL A 518 -10.97 -6.99 -8.13
C VAL A 518 -12.26 -7.13 -8.94
N LEU A 519 -13.16 -7.96 -8.47
CA LEU A 519 -14.55 -7.98 -8.92
C LEU A 519 -15.33 -6.94 -8.11
N ARG A 520 -15.91 -5.98 -8.80
CA ARG A 520 -16.67 -4.87 -8.24
C ARG A 520 -18.15 -5.05 -8.54
N MET A 521 -18.97 -5.04 -7.49
CA MET A 521 -20.42 -5.14 -7.59
C MET A 521 -21.01 -3.76 -7.27
N TYR A 522 -21.58 -3.09 -8.26
CA TYR A 522 -22.21 -1.77 -8.08
C TYR A 522 -23.71 -1.94 -7.85
N GLY A 523 -24.22 -1.43 -6.71
CA GLY A 523 -25.56 -1.74 -6.23
C GLY A 523 -25.71 -3.24 -5.90
N PRO A 524 -24.87 -3.83 -5.02
CA PRO A 524 -24.93 -5.27 -4.73
C PRO A 524 -26.30 -5.67 -4.19
N LEU A 525 -26.84 -6.80 -4.66
CA LEU A 525 -28.12 -7.35 -4.21
C LEU A 525 -27.90 -8.46 -3.19
N LYS A 526 -28.98 -8.87 -2.52
CA LYS A 526 -29.00 -9.89 -1.47
C LYS A 526 -28.16 -11.13 -1.77
N PRO A 527 -28.29 -11.79 -2.96
CA PRO A 527 -27.54 -13.02 -3.20
C PRO A 527 -26.02 -12.86 -3.10
N PHE A 528 -25.45 -11.68 -3.44
CA PHE A 528 -24.04 -11.40 -3.23
C PHE A 528 -23.72 -11.09 -1.75
N ILE A 529 -24.54 -10.26 -1.12
CA ILE A 529 -24.36 -9.86 0.29
C ILE A 529 -24.45 -11.08 1.23
N GLU A 530 -25.45 -11.94 1.00
CA GLU A 530 -25.70 -13.17 1.76
C GLU A 530 -24.84 -14.36 1.28
N LYS A 531 -24.00 -14.14 0.20
CA LYS A 531 -23.06 -15.12 -0.34
C LYS A 531 -23.71 -16.40 -0.89
N THR A 532 -24.98 -16.31 -1.31
CA THR A 532 -25.69 -17.39 -1.99
C THR A 532 -25.40 -17.46 -3.48
N TRP A 533 -25.01 -16.33 -4.12
CA TRP A 533 -24.39 -16.27 -5.42
C TRP A 533 -22.87 -16.10 -5.25
N ARG A 534 -22.08 -16.78 -6.06
CA ARG A 534 -20.62 -16.78 -5.99
C ARG A 534 -20.00 -16.70 -7.38
N PRO A 535 -18.98 -15.87 -7.62
CA PRO A 535 -18.18 -15.98 -8.84
C PRO A 535 -17.43 -17.32 -8.84
N GLY A 536 -17.12 -17.84 -10.02
CA GLY A 536 -16.16 -18.94 -10.13
C GLY A 536 -14.79 -18.54 -9.62
N GLU A 537 -13.95 -19.50 -9.26
CA GLU A 537 -12.51 -19.26 -9.09
C GLU A 537 -11.88 -18.98 -10.46
N ILE A 538 -10.75 -18.29 -10.47
CA ILE A 538 -10.02 -18.03 -11.72
C ILE A 538 -9.16 -19.24 -12.05
N GLU A 539 -9.36 -19.81 -13.22
CA GLU A 539 -8.72 -21.05 -13.67
C GLU A 539 -7.69 -20.79 -14.75
N LEU A 540 -6.59 -21.53 -14.72
CA LEU A 540 -5.62 -21.58 -15.80
C LEU A 540 -6.25 -22.27 -17.02
N VAL A 541 -6.24 -21.59 -18.18
CA VAL A 541 -6.66 -22.19 -19.47
C VAL A 541 -5.54 -23.10 -19.94
N LYS A 542 -5.86 -24.39 -20.12
CA LYS A 542 -4.93 -25.44 -20.57
C LYS A 542 -4.79 -25.49 -22.09
#